data_8b66500b90e4ada2f9f4d9f4a487b99b
#
_entry.id   8b66500b90e4ada2f9f4d9f4a487b99b
#
_cell.length_a   1.000
_cell.length_b   1.000
_cell.length_c   1.000
_cell.angle_alpha   90.00
_cell.angle_beta   90.00
_cell.angle_gamma   90.00
#
_symmetry.space_group_name_H-M   'P 1'
#
loop_
_entity.id
_entity.type
_entity.pdbx_description
1 polymer ?
#
loop_
_entity_poly.entity_id
_entity_poly.type
_entity_poly.pdbx_seq_one_letter_code
_entity_poly.pdbx_strand_id
1 'polypeptide(L)'
;VKALVTYIFQYIVMKYNMKISNSLVKMIVNRLHGVKILSVKKYDSVYLAERLDSDTMLVTNFVISSLPSICMNIIILLLVFNLVVLIELKYGIILACICGLYILLYLLFKNGLYIKMLNYRNAKSRYLQSINEQIAFIDYVQIHVIYRAFLKRLEKYYDVFYKKGILLQKNSNLYVLVQSVIYLVGFSLVIYFAGTDLANGRITVGQFTIIFTYMGIALSNTNLILTFGQTYQNTKTSYNRIKELYQLELREDGLLKKETVNFIE
;
A
#
# COMPACT_ATOMS: atom_id res chain seq x y z
N VAL A 1 15.32 -2.71 -25.03
CA VAL A 1 16.00 -3.38 -23.91
C VAL A 1 15.27 -3.14 -22.59
N LYS A 2 15.04 -1.87 -22.12
CA LYS A 2 14.38 -1.55 -20.85
C LYS A 2 13.01 -2.23 -20.69
N ALA A 3 12.14 -2.17 -21.70
CA ALA A 3 10.81 -2.78 -21.66
C ALA A 3 10.86 -4.30 -21.48
N LEU A 4 11.75 -4.99 -22.18
CA LEU A 4 11.93 -6.45 -22.05
C LEU A 4 12.45 -6.84 -20.66
N VAL A 5 13.42 -6.10 -20.13
CA VAL A 5 13.96 -6.34 -18.78
C VAL A 5 12.86 -6.11 -17.73
N THR A 6 12.08 -5.03 -17.85
CA THR A 6 10.96 -4.76 -16.93
C THR A 6 9.90 -5.86 -17.00
N TYR A 7 9.55 -6.34 -18.20
CA TYR A 7 8.60 -7.44 -18.39
C TYR A 7 9.07 -8.74 -17.71
N ILE A 8 10.32 -9.14 -17.98
CA ILE A 8 10.91 -10.36 -17.38
C ILE A 8 10.95 -10.22 -15.86
N PHE A 9 11.39 -9.05 -15.35
CA PHE A 9 11.46 -8.80 -13.92
C PHE A 9 10.07 -8.90 -13.25
N GLN A 10 9.05 -8.26 -13.80
CA GLN A 10 7.69 -8.31 -13.27
C GLN A 10 7.11 -9.73 -13.29
N TYR A 11 7.38 -10.49 -14.37
CA TYR A 11 6.97 -11.89 -14.46
C TYR A 11 7.61 -12.75 -13.35
N ILE A 12 8.92 -12.60 -13.15
CA ILE A 12 9.67 -13.32 -12.11
C ILE A 12 9.15 -12.94 -10.72
N VAL A 13 8.99 -11.66 -10.43
CA VAL A 13 8.45 -11.15 -9.14
C VAL A 13 7.07 -11.74 -8.87
N MET A 14 6.17 -11.73 -9.85
CA MET A 14 4.82 -12.28 -9.70
C MET A 14 4.84 -13.79 -9.45
N LYS A 15 5.65 -14.54 -10.21
CA LYS A 15 5.81 -15.99 -10.04
C LYS A 15 6.28 -16.35 -8.63
N TYR A 16 7.30 -15.66 -8.11
CA TYR A 16 7.82 -15.92 -6.77
C TYR A 16 6.85 -15.45 -5.69
N ASN A 17 6.15 -14.32 -5.89
CA ASN A 17 5.15 -13.83 -4.96
C ASN A 17 4.03 -14.86 -4.76
N MET A 18 3.46 -15.37 -5.85
CA MET A 18 2.42 -16.41 -5.78
C MET A 18 2.92 -17.70 -5.14
N LYS A 19 4.15 -18.17 -5.49
CA LYS A 19 4.72 -19.38 -4.92
C LYS A 19 4.95 -19.27 -3.41
N ILE A 20 5.52 -18.14 -2.95
CA ILE A 20 5.79 -17.91 -1.53
C ILE A 20 4.50 -17.69 -0.76
N SER A 21 3.54 -16.92 -1.30
CA SER A 21 2.22 -16.74 -0.68
C SER A 21 1.51 -18.07 -0.48
N ASN A 22 1.47 -18.93 -1.51
CA ASN A 22 0.87 -20.27 -1.39
C ASN A 22 1.59 -21.14 -0.36
N SER A 23 2.93 -21.08 -0.27
CA SER A 23 3.68 -21.81 0.76
C SER A 23 3.33 -21.33 2.17
N LEU A 24 3.16 -20.03 2.37
CA LEU A 24 2.72 -19.46 3.65
C LEU A 24 1.28 -19.90 3.99
N VAL A 25 0.37 -19.87 3.03
CA VAL A 25 -1.01 -20.35 3.22
C VAL A 25 -0.99 -21.82 3.66
N LYS A 26 -0.25 -22.69 2.93
CA LYS A 26 -0.10 -24.11 3.29
C LYS A 26 0.44 -24.30 4.70
N MET A 27 1.47 -23.54 5.08
CA MET A 27 2.06 -23.60 6.43
C MET A 27 1.06 -23.23 7.53
N ILE A 28 0.25 -22.18 7.30
CA ILE A 28 -0.74 -21.73 8.28
C ILE A 28 -1.90 -22.73 8.35
N VAL A 29 -2.41 -23.21 7.20
CA VAL A 29 -3.49 -24.21 7.16
C VAL A 29 -3.06 -25.50 7.84
N ASN A 30 -1.85 -25.98 7.59
CA ASN A 30 -1.31 -27.18 8.27
C ASN A 30 -1.22 -26.97 9.79
N ARG A 31 -0.84 -25.77 10.23
CA ARG A 31 -0.86 -25.43 11.67
C ARG A 31 -2.29 -25.40 12.22
N LEU A 32 -3.26 -24.84 11.51
CA LEU A 32 -4.66 -24.79 11.93
C LEU A 32 -5.27 -26.18 12.12
N HIS A 33 -4.84 -27.18 11.34
CA HIS A 33 -5.27 -28.58 11.55
C HIS A 33 -4.87 -29.12 12.93
N GLY A 34 -3.78 -28.60 13.52
CA GLY A 34 -3.34 -28.98 14.88
C GLY A 34 -3.95 -28.15 16.01
N VAL A 35 -4.74 -27.11 15.71
CA VAL A 35 -5.33 -26.21 16.71
C VAL A 35 -6.60 -26.81 17.33
N LYS A 36 -6.91 -26.42 18.58
CA LYS A 36 -8.17 -26.79 19.26
C LYS A 36 -9.37 -26.29 18.45
N ILE A 37 -10.33 -27.18 18.17
CA ILE A 37 -11.52 -26.89 17.33
C ILE A 37 -12.29 -25.66 17.84
N LEU A 38 -12.44 -25.51 19.18
CA LEU A 38 -13.13 -24.38 19.78
C LEU A 38 -12.45 -23.02 19.48
N SER A 39 -11.13 -23.01 19.34
CA SER A 39 -10.37 -21.80 19.00
C SER A 39 -10.54 -21.41 17.53
N VAL A 40 -10.66 -22.39 16.62
CA VAL A 40 -10.91 -22.15 15.19
C VAL A 40 -12.36 -21.75 14.93
N LYS A 41 -13.33 -22.39 15.61
CA LYS A 41 -14.78 -22.09 15.47
C LYS A 41 -15.18 -20.67 15.92
N LYS A 42 -14.31 -19.94 16.60
CA LYS A 42 -14.53 -18.52 16.90
C LYS A 42 -14.48 -17.63 15.65
N TYR A 43 -13.90 -18.14 14.58
CA TYR A 43 -13.77 -17.42 13.31
C TYR A 43 -14.70 -18.07 12.27
N ASP A 44 -15.37 -17.24 11.48
CA ASP A 44 -16.08 -17.70 10.30
C ASP A 44 -15.11 -18.27 9.25
N SER A 45 -15.48 -19.35 8.58
CA SER A 45 -14.64 -20.02 7.57
C SER A 45 -14.31 -19.12 6.38
N VAL A 46 -15.28 -18.31 5.92
CA VAL A 46 -15.08 -17.36 4.82
C VAL A 46 -14.12 -16.27 5.24
N TYR A 47 -14.28 -15.74 6.46
CA TYR A 47 -13.38 -14.74 7.02
C TYR A 47 -11.94 -15.28 7.15
N LEU A 48 -11.76 -16.53 7.58
CA LEU A 48 -10.43 -17.16 7.66
C LEU A 48 -9.81 -17.32 6.28
N ALA A 49 -10.58 -17.77 5.29
CA ALA A 49 -10.11 -17.97 3.93
C ALA A 49 -9.65 -16.64 3.30
N GLU A 50 -10.47 -15.59 3.41
CA GLU A 50 -10.12 -14.24 2.92
C GLU A 50 -8.88 -13.70 3.64
N ARG A 51 -8.77 -13.91 4.96
CA ARG A 51 -7.63 -13.47 5.77
C ARG A 51 -6.35 -14.21 5.36
N LEU A 52 -6.44 -15.51 5.13
CA LEU A 52 -5.29 -16.32 4.69
C LEU A 52 -4.80 -15.89 3.32
N ASP A 53 -5.70 -15.65 2.36
CA ASP A 53 -5.34 -15.23 1.02
C ASP A 53 -4.80 -13.79 1.01
N SER A 54 -5.58 -12.81 1.45
CA SER A 54 -5.23 -11.39 1.34
C SER A 54 -4.06 -10.99 2.24
N ASP A 55 -4.01 -11.47 3.49
CA ASP A 55 -2.95 -11.07 4.42
C ASP A 55 -1.61 -11.71 4.06
N THR A 56 -1.58 -12.97 3.62
CA THR A 56 -0.33 -13.60 3.16
C THR A 56 0.19 -12.95 1.88
N MET A 57 -0.71 -12.60 0.94
CA MET A 57 -0.34 -11.90 -0.28
C MET A 57 0.22 -10.49 0.00
N LEU A 58 -0.36 -9.75 0.96
CA LEU A 58 0.16 -8.44 1.37
C LEU A 58 1.55 -8.54 2.00
N VAL A 59 1.78 -9.51 2.87
CA VAL A 59 3.08 -9.71 3.52
C VAL A 59 4.15 -10.15 2.52
N THR A 60 3.84 -11.10 1.62
CA THR A 60 4.79 -11.54 0.59
C THR A 60 5.11 -10.44 -0.41
N ASN A 61 4.09 -9.69 -0.87
CA ASN A 61 4.29 -8.57 -1.77
C ASN A 61 5.15 -7.47 -1.14
N PHE A 62 4.99 -7.22 0.14
CA PHE A 62 5.83 -6.27 0.85
C PHE A 62 7.30 -6.67 0.84
N VAL A 63 7.61 -7.93 1.14
CA VAL A 63 8.99 -8.42 1.18
C VAL A 63 9.62 -8.49 -0.21
N ILE A 64 8.87 -8.99 -1.21
CA ILE A 64 9.40 -9.25 -2.55
C ILE A 64 9.43 -7.99 -3.43
N SER A 65 8.44 -7.10 -3.28
CA SER A 65 8.30 -5.92 -4.16
C SER A 65 8.54 -4.60 -3.42
N SER A 66 7.87 -4.38 -2.28
CA SER A 66 7.90 -3.07 -1.63
C SER A 66 9.25 -2.76 -0.97
N LEU A 67 9.87 -3.71 -0.28
CA LEU A 67 11.19 -3.51 0.34
C LEU A 67 12.30 -3.26 -0.70
N PRO A 68 12.47 -4.08 -1.75
CA PRO A 68 13.46 -3.78 -2.79
C PRO A 68 13.19 -2.45 -3.49
N SER A 69 11.91 -2.13 -3.76
CA SER A 69 11.53 -0.87 -4.39
C SER A 69 11.94 0.34 -3.55
N ILE A 70 11.70 0.34 -2.23
CA ILE A 70 12.09 1.47 -1.37
C ILE A 70 13.61 1.64 -1.31
N CYS A 71 14.36 0.53 -1.22
CA CYS A 71 15.82 0.58 -1.24
C CYS A 71 16.33 1.21 -2.55
N MET A 72 15.79 0.78 -3.70
CA MET A 72 16.14 1.34 -5.00
C MET A 72 15.78 2.83 -5.10
N ASN A 73 14.60 3.23 -4.63
CA ASN A 73 14.16 4.63 -4.65
C ASN A 73 15.07 5.54 -3.78
N ILE A 74 15.53 5.04 -2.63
CA ILE A 74 16.49 5.77 -1.78
C ILE A 74 17.84 5.90 -2.50
N ILE A 75 18.36 4.83 -3.09
CA ILE A 75 19.62 4.85 -3.85
C ILE A 75 19.52 5.84 -5.01
N ILE A 76 18.44 5.78 -5.79
CA ILE A 76 18.23 6.69 -6.92
C ILE A 76 18.17 8.15 -6.43
N LEU A 77 17.45 8.42 -5.33
CA LEU A 77 17.37 9.76 -4.78
C LEU A 77 18.73 10.31 -4.36
N LEU A 78 19.54 9.47 -3.69
CA LEU A 78 20.91 9.85 -3.28
C LEU A 78 21.83 10.09 -4.50
N LEU A 79 21.77 9.24 -5.52
CA LEU A 79 22.53 9.41 -6.76
C LEU A 79 22.13 10.69 -7.50
N VAL A 80 20.84 10.92 -7.66
CA VAL A 80 20.31 12.12 -8.32
C VAL A 80 20.72 13.39 -7.58
N PHE A 81 20.61 13.38 -6.25
CA PHE A 81 21.01 14.50 -5.42
C PHE A 81 22.52 14.80 -5.59
N ASN A 82 23.36 13.76 -5.53
CA ASN A 82 24.80 13.89 -5.71
C ASN A 82 25.14 14.46 -7.10
N LEU A 83 24.53 13.93 -8.17
CA LEU A 83 24.78 14.40 -9.54
C LEU A 83 24.35 15.87 -9.74
N VAL A 84 23.24 16.29 -9.16
CA VAL A 84 22.77 17.68 -9.24
C VAL A 84 23.70 18.62 -8.48
N VAL A 85 24.19 18.23 -7.29
CA VAL A 85 25.16 18.99 -6.48
C VAL A 85 26.51 19.12 -7.20
N LEU A 86 26.96 18.10 -7.93
CA LEU A 86 28.21 18.13 -8.71
C LEU A 86 28.16 19.11 -9.89
N ILE A 87 26.96 19.41 -10.43
CA ILE A 87 26.82 20.44 -11.46
C ILE A 87 26.95 21.81 -10.84
N GLU A 88 26.11 22.11 -9.84
CA GLU A 88 26.17 23.31 -9.02
C GLU A 88 25.44 23.11 -7.68
N LEU A 89 26.08 23.51 -6.59
CA LEU A 89 25.53 23.39 -5.22
C LEU A 89 24.16 24.07 -5.08
N LYS A 90 23.94 25.19 -5.78
CA LYS A 90 22.67 25.94 -5.83
C LYS A 90 21.47 25.06 -6.15
N TYR A 91 21.55 24.21 -7.19
CA TYR A 91 20.44 23.33 -7.58
C TYR A 91 20.22 22.19 -6.60
N GLY A 92 21.30 21.70 -5.97
CA GLY A 92 21.19 20.75 -4.87
C GLY A 92 20.40 21.31 -3.68
N ILE A 93 20.68 22.56 -3.30
CA ILE A 93 19.95 23.24 -2.22
C ILE A 93 18.48 23.43 -2.58
N ILE A 94 18.17 23.88 -3.81
CA ILE A 94 16.79 24.04 -4.28
C ILE A 94 16.06 22.68 -4.22
N LEU A 95 16.68 21.63 -4.72
CA LEU A 95 16.11 20.27 -4.69
C LEU A 95 15.86 19.81 -3.24
N ALA A 96 16.82 20.00 -2.34
CA ALA A 96 16.67 19.65 -0.93
C ALA A 96 15.51 20.43 -0.26
N CYS A 97 15.36 21.73 -0.55
CA CYS A 97 14.24 22.52 -0.06
C CYS A 97 12.89 21.99 -0.54
N ILE A 98 12.78 21.64 -1.82
CA ILE A 98 11.53 21.10 -2.39
C ILE A 98 11.21 19.73 -1.79
N CYS A 99 12.19 18.82 -1.68
CA CYS A 99 12.02 17.54 -0.99
C CYS A 99 11.62 17.73 0.48
N GLY A 100 12.21 18.71 1.17
CA GLY A 100 11.83 19.08 2.53
C GLY A 100 10.38 19.56 2.64
N LEU A 101 9.91 20.37 1.69
CA LEU A 101 8.50 20.79 1.62
C LEU A 101 7.55 19.60 1.39
N TYR A 102 7.93 18.61 0.57
CA TYR A 102 7.14 17.38 0.38
C TYR A 102 7.04 16.57 1.68
N ILE A 103 8.15 16.43 2.40
CA ILE A 103 8.16 15.73 3.70
C ILE A 103 7.30 16.48 4.70
N LEU A 104 7.42 17.80 4.79
CA LEU A 104 6.59 18.63 5.68
C LEU A 104 5.09 18.48 5.35
N LEU A 105 4.72 18.58 4.08
CA LEU A 105 3.35 18.39 3.62
C LEU A 105 2.82 17.02 4.04
N TYR A 106 3.61 15.95 3.81
CA TYR A 106 3.23 14.60 4.23
C TYR A 106 3.00 14.52 5.75
N LEU A 107 3.89 15.08 6.56
CA LEU A 107 3.76 15.07 8.02
C LEU A 107 2.50 15.78 8.50
N LEU A 108 2.10 16.87 7.83
CA LEU A 108 0.87 17.61 8.15
C LEU A 108 -0.40 16.80 7.80
N PHE A 109 -0.40 16.10 6.66
CA PHE A 109 -1.59 15.42 6.16
C PHE A 109 -1.73 13.97 6.62
N LYS A 110 -0.63 13.26 6.97
CA LYS A 110 -0.62 11.80 7.25
C LYS A 110 -1.65 11.38 8.30
N ASN A 111 -1.74 12.08 9.42
CA ASN A 111 -2.65 11.71 10.53
C ASN A 111 -4.11 11.92 10.14
N GLY A 112 -4.41 13.05 9.47
CA GLY A 112 -5.75 13.35 8.99
C GLY A 112 -6.24 12.36 7.93
N LEU A 113 -5.39 12.01 6.98
CA LEU A 113 -5.69 10.99 5.96
C LEU A 113 -5.85 9.60 6.56
N TYR A 114 -4.99 9.22 7.51
CA TYR A 114 -5.07 7.92 8.19
C TYR A 114 -6.39 7.73 8.93
N ILE A 115 -6.82 8.72 9.74
CA ILE A 115 -8.09 8.65 10.48
C ILE A 115 -9.29 8.55 9.52
N LYS A 116 -9.27 9.32 8.43
CA LYS A 116 -10.35 9.29 7.43
C LYS A 116 -10.38 7.96 6.67
N MET A 117 -9.21 7.39 6.34
CA MET A 117 -9.09 6.06 5.74
C MET A 117 -9.65 4.99 6.67
N LEU A 118 -9.32 5.04 7.97
CA LEU A 118 -9.85 4.10 8.96
C LEU A 118 -11.38 4.18 9.05
N ASN A 119 -11.92 5.40 9.15
CA ASN A 119 -13.37 5.62 9.19
C ASN A 119 -14.07 5.12 7.91
N TYR A 120 -13.48 5.32 6.75
CA TYR A 120 -13.98 4.80 5.47
C TYR A 120 -13.98 3.27 5.46
N ARG A 121 -12.88 2.62 5.88
CA ARG A 121 -12.79 1.15 5.96
C ARG A 121 -13.83 0.56 6.89
N ASN A 122 -14.02 1.16 8.07
CA ASN A 122 -15.03 0.72 9.04
C ASN A 122 -16.45 0.85 8.49
N ALA A 123 -16.75 1.95 7.80
CA ALA A 123 -18.05 2.16 7.16
C ALA A 123 -18.27 1.17 6.01
N LYS A 124 -17.23 0.89 5.19
CA LYS A 124 -17.27 -0.12 4.13
C LYS A 124 -17.54 -1.51 4.68
N SER A 125 -16.87 -1.90 5.77
CA SER A 125 -17.07 -3.20 6.41
C SER A 125 -18.50 -3.39 6.88
N ARG A 126 -19.11 -2.37 7.53
CA ARG A 126 -20.50 -2.41 7.97
C ARG A 126 -21.48 -2.50 6.79
N TYR A 127 -21.19 -1.80 5.71
CA TYR A 127 -22.00 -1.88 4.48
C TYR A 127 -21.94 -3.28 3.87
N LEU A 128 -20.74 -3.86 3.72
CA LEU A 128 -20.56 -5.22 3.23
C LEU A 128 -21.22 -6.26 4.14
N GLN A 129 -21.12 -6.10 5.45
CA GLN A 129 -21.82 -6.95 6.42
C GLN A 129 -23.34 -6.91 6.20
N SER A 130 -23.92 -5.72 5.97
CA SER A 130 -25.35 -5.59 5.69
C SER A 130 -25.77 -6.26 4.38
N ILE A 131 -24.90 -6.27 3.35
CA ILE A 131 -25.12 -7.04 2.11
C ILE A 131 -25.12 -8.55 2.41
N ASN A 132 -24.11 -9.01 3.14
CA ASN A 132 -23.99 -10.43 3.48
C ASN A 132 -25.19 -10.92 4.31
N GLU A 133 -25.68 -10.11 5.27
CA GLU A 133 -26.89 -10.41 6.03
C GLU A 133 -28.12 -10.55 5.12
N GLN A 134 -28.26 -9.67 4.10
CA GLN A 134 -29.39 -9.77 3.16
C GLN A 134 -29.34 -11.02 2.31
N ILE A 135 -28.15 -11.43 1.87
CA ILE A 135 -27.95 -12.65 1.08
C ILE A 135 -28.17 -13.89 1.96
N ALA A 136 -27.62 -13.89 3.18
CA ALA A 136 -27.74 -15.02 4.10
C ALA A 136 -29.19 -15.30 4.55
N PHE A 137 -30.02 -14.26 4.64
CA PHE A 137 -31.42 -14.35 5.07
C PHE A 137 -32.41 -14.12 3.92
N ILE A 138 -32.01 -14.37 2.68
CA ILE A 138 -32.83 -14.07 1.48
C ILE A 138 -34.17 -14.81 1.52
N ASP A 139 -34.16 -16.08 1.92
CA ASP A 139 -35.39 -16.91 2.02
C ASP A 139 -36.34 -16.32 3.07
N TYR A 140 -35.81 -15.94 4.24
CA TYR A 140 -36.59 -15.32 5.30
C TYR A 140 -37.22 -14.00 4.86
N VAL A 141 -36.44 -13.16 4.16
CA VAL A 141 -36.88 -11.85 3.64
C VAL A 141 -38.00 -12.03 2.60
N GLN A 142 -37.91 -13.08 1.74
CA GLN A 142 -38.89 -13.38 0.73
C GLN A 142 -40.20 -13.92 1.35
N ILE A 143 -40.11 -14.86 2.30
CA ILE A 143 -41.28 -15.45 2.96
C ILE A 143 -42.08 -14.39 3.74
N HIS A 144 -41.40 -13.46 4.43
CA HIS A 144 -42.05 -12.45 5.26
C HIS A 144 -42.33 -11.13 4.53
N VAL A 145 -41.94 -11.01 3.24
CA VAL A 145 -42.16 -9.80 2.39
C VAL A 145 -41.59 -8.53 3.00
N ILE A 146 -40.48 -8.63 3.77
CA ILE A 146 -39.87 -7.51 4.51
C ILE A 146 -38.71 -6.82 3.75
N TYR A 147 -38.59 -7.06 2.44
CA TYR A 147 -37.51 -6.52 1.59
C TYR A 147 -37.35 -5.01 1.68
N ARG A 148 -38.44 -4.23 1.84
CA ARG A 148 -38.38 -2.76 1.98
C ARG A 148 -37.61 -2.31 3.23
N ALA A 149 -37.81 -3.01 4.36
CA ALA A 149 -37.10 -2.70 5.61
C ALA A 149 -35.60 -3.01 5.48
N PHE A 150 -35.26 -4.14 4.85
CA PHE A 150 -33.88 -4.54 4.60
C PHE A 150 -33.17 -3.58 3.63
N LEU A 151 -33.83 -3.16 2.55
CA LEU A 151 -33.27 -2.17 1.61
C LEU A 151 -33.04 -0.83 2.30
N LYS A 152 -33.99 -0.33 3.09
CA LYS A 152 -33.83 0.93 3.83
C LYS A 152 -32.66 0.87 4.82
N ARG A 153 -32.43 -0.31 5.44
CA ARG A 153 -31.26 -0.53 6.31
C ARG A 153 -29.96 -0.50 5.51
N LEU A 154 -29.93 -1.12 4.33
CA LEU A 154 -28.79 -1.11 3.42
C LEU A 154 -28.45 0.32 2.97
N GLU A 155 -29.46 1.08 2.54
CA GLU A 155 -29.31 2.49 2.14
C GLU A 155 -28.68 3.32 3.26
N LYS A 156 -29.13 3.14 4.52
CA LYS A 156 -28.54 3.83 5.67
C LYS A 156 -27.04 3.55 5.84
N TYR A 157 -26.61 2.30 5.69
CA TYR A 157 -25.18 1.96 5.76
C TYR A 157 -24.42 2.48 4.55
N TYR A 158 -25.03 2.43 3.36
CA TYR A 158 -24.45 3.00 2.14
C TYR A 158 -24.23 4.52 2.28
N ASP A 159 -25.18 5.27 2.80
CA ASP A 159 -25.06 6.71 3.01
C ASP A 159 -23.88 7.07 3.91
N VAL A 160 -23.67 6.31 4.99
CA VAL A 160 -22.53 6.50 5.88
C VAL A 160 -21.22 6.19 5.14
N PHE A 161 -21.17 5.07 4.42
CA PHE A 161 -20.02 4.68 3.62
C PHE A 161 -19.69 5.72 2.55
N TYR A 162 -20.70 6.18 1.81
CA TYR A 162 -20.57 7.21 0.77
C TYR A 162 -20.03 8.52 1.34
N LYS A 163 -20.63 9.06 2.40
CA LYS A 163 -20.17 10.29 3.05
C LYS A 163 -18.72 10.21 3.53
N LYS A 164 -18.32 9.07 4.11
CA LYS A 164 -16.93 8.85 4.55
C LYS A 164 -15.97 8.71 3.35
N GLY A 165 -16.42 8.09 2.26
CA GLY A 165 -15.66 7.99 1.02
C GLY A 165 -15.40 9.36 0.38
N ILE A 166 -16.44 10.17 0.23
CA ILE A 166 -16.30 11.53 -0.30
C ILE A 166 -15.39 12.41 0.57
N LEU A 167 -15.50 12.29 1.90
CA LEU A 167 -14.64 13.05 2.82
C LEU A 167 -13.16 12.63 2.70
N LEU A 168 -12.89 11.33 2.56
CA LEU A 168 -11.55 10.81 2.31
C LEU A 168 -11.01 11.32 0.99
N GLN A 169 -11.79 11.18 -0.09
CA GLN A 169 -11.39 11.59 -1.43
C GLN A 169 -11.10 13.10 -1.51
N LYS A 170 -11.96 13.93 -0.90
CA LYS A 170 -11.75 15.39 -0.85
C LYS A 170 -10.41 15.74 -0.20
N ASN A 171 -10.05 15.09 0.90
CA ASN A 171 -8.79 15.37 1.59
C ASN A 171 -7.57 14.79 0.83
N SER A 172 -7.73 13.63 0.19
CA SER A 172 -6.71 13.07 -0.68
C SER A 172 -6.43 13.98 -1.87
N ASN A 173 -7.50 14.49 -2.51
CA ASN A 173 -7.38 15.43 -3.62
C ASN A 173 -6.74 16.76 -3.19
N LEU A 174 -7.07 17.27 -1.99
CA LEU A 174 -6.44 18.46 -1.45
C LEU A 174 -4.94 18.25 -1.24
N TYR A 175 -4.53 17.10 -0.68
CA TYR A 175 -3.12 16.74 -0.56
C TYR A 175 -2.41 16.73 -1.92
N VAL A 176 -2.99 16.06 -2.92
CA VAL A 176 -2.43 15.99 -4.29
C VAL A 176 -2.36 17.39 -4.92
N LEU A 177 -3.37 18.23 -4.70
CA LEU A 177 -3.40 19.59 -5.22
C LEU A 177 -2.25 20.42 -4.65
N VAL A 178 -2.08 20.43 -3.31
CA VAL A 178 -0.97 21.17 -2.67
C VAL A 178 0.38 20.64 -3.13
N GLN A 179 0.52 19.31 -3.24
CA GLN A 179 1.72 18.67 -3.78
C GLN A 179 2.03 19.14 -5.21
N SER A 180 1.00 19.22 -6.07
CA SER A 180 1.16 19.69 -7.46
C SER A 180 1.55 21.17 -7.53
N VAL A 181 1.04 22.01 -6.63
CA VAL A 181 1.45 23.42 -6.53
C VAL A 181 2.93 23.54 -6.13
N ILE A 182 3.37 22.78 -5.10
CA ILE A 182 4.79 22.77 -4.70
C ILE A 182 5.67 22.31 -5.88
N TYR A 183 5.24 21.27 -6.61
CA TYR A 183 5.93 20.80 -7.80
C TYR A 183 6.05 21.93 -8.86
N LEU A 184 4.95 22.57 -9.20
CA LEU A 184 4.89 23.61 -10.21
C LEU A 184 5.78 24.81 -9.86
N VAL A 185 5.68 25.29 -8.63
CA VAL A 185 6.50 26.41 -8.12
C VAL A 185 7.99 26.03 -8.12
N GLY A 186 8.33 24.86 -7.57
CA GLY A 186 9.70 24.40 -7.53
C GLY A 186 10.30 24.20 -8.92
N PHE A 187 9.52 23.63 -9.83
CA PHE A 187 9.91 23.42 -11.21
C PHE A 187 10.13 24.74 -11.98
N SER A 188 9.23 25.73 -11.80
CA SER A 188 9.37 27.06 -12.37
C SER A 188 10.61 27.80 -11.85
N LEU A 189 10.90 27.68 -10.56
CA LEU A 189 12.12 28.25 -9.97
C LEU A 189 13.39 27.64 -10.59
N VAL A 190 13.42 26.33 -10.77
CA VAL A 190 14.57 25.66 -11.40
C VAL A 190 14.73 26.10 -12.85
N ILE A 191 13.64 26.17 -13.63
CA ILE A 191 13.70 26.66 -15.02
C ILE A 191 14.25 28.09 -15.06
N TYR A 192 13.74 28.97 -14.20
CA TYR A 192 14.18 30.36 -14.16
C TYR A 192 15.66 30.47 -13.85
N PHE A 193 16.14 29.86 -12.76
CA PHE A 193 17.54 29.94 -12.37
C PHE A 193 18.48 29.20 -13.33
N ALA A 194 18.11 28.01 -13.77
CA ALA A 194 18.93 27.27 -14.72
C ALA A 194 18.91 27.91 -16.12
N GLY A 195 17.78 28.51 -16.54
CA GLY A 195 17.68 29.26 -17.77
C GLY A 195 18.56 30.51 -17.77
N THR A 196 18.58 31.28 -16.66
CA THR A 196 19.48 32.45 -16.52
C THR A 196 20.95 32.05 -16.47
N ASP A 197 21.30 30.96 -15.77
CA ASP A 197 22.67 30.48 -15.73
C ASP A 197 23.14 29.94 -17.10
N LEU A 198 22.25 29.33 -17.86
CA LEU A 198 22.49 28.90 -19.23
C LEU A 198 22.73 30.12 -20.15
N ALA A 199 21.89 31.15 -20.07
CA ALA A 199 22.04 32.37 -20.85
C ALA A 199 23.36 33.13 -20.55
N ASN A 200 23.81 33.05 -19.29
CA ASN A 200 25.08 33.62 -18.84
C ASN A 200 26.30 32.71 -19.11
N GLY A 201 26.13 31.56 -19.74
CA GLY A 201 27.21 30.63 -20.05
C GLY A 201 27.79 29.88 -18.84
N ARG A 202 27.13 29.94 -17.66
CA ARG A 202 27.60 29.25 -16.43
C ARG A 202 27.38 27.74 -16.48
N ILE A 203 26.33 27.32 -17.15
CA ILE A 203 26.02 25.91 -17.36
C ILE A 203 25.81 25.63 -18.86
N THR A 204 26.05 24.39 -19.26
CA THR A 204 25.81 23.93 -20.63
C THR A 204 24.35 23.51 -20.83
N VAL A 205 23.90 23.42 -22.09
CA VAL A 205 22.58 22.87 -22.43
C VAL A 205 22.40 21.45 -21.89
N GLY A 206 23.46 20.62 -21.92
CA GLY A 206 23.44 19.27 -21.36
C GLY A 206 23.21 19.28 -19.86
N GLN A 207 23.90 20.16 -19.10
CA GLN A 207 23.69 20.30 -17.66
C GLN A 207 22.28 20.81 -17.32
N PHE A 208 21.74 21.75 -18.07
CA PHE A 208 20.36 22.20 -17.94
C PHE A 208 19.38 21.04 -18.10
N THR A 209 19.54 20.22 -19.12
CA THR A 209 18.67 19.06 -19.37
C THR A 209 18.76 18.02 -18.24
N ILE A 210 19.98 17.82 -17.68
CA ILE A 210 20.20 16.91 -16.56
C ILE A 210 19.46 17.41 -15.33
N ILE A 211 19.62 18.69 -14.95
CA ILE A 211 18.97 19.29 -13.78
C ILE A 211 17.46 19.13 -13.89
N PHE A 212 16.90 19.47 -15.06
CA PHE A 212 15.47 19.39 -15.35
C PHE A 212 14.92 17.97 -15.22
N THR A 213 15.58 17.00 -15.84
CA THR A 213 15.16 15.59 -15.83
C THR A 213 15.29 15.01 -14.42
N TYR A 214 16.38 15.26 -13.74
CA TYR A 214 16.64 14.69 -12.43
C TYR A 214 15.80 15.28 -11.32
N MET A 215 15.34 16.51 -11.46
CA MET A 215 14.36 17.09 -10.55
C MET A 215 13.04 16.28 -10.58
N GLY A 216 12.52 15.96 -11.77
CA GLY A 216 11.32 15.13 -11.90
C GLY A 216 11.49 13.75 -11.27
N ILE A 217 12.65 13.11 -11.50
CA ILE A 217 12.99 11.81 -10.91
C ILE A 217 13.06 11.91 -9.39
N ALA A 218 13.74 12.92 -8.82
CA ALA A 218 13.87 13.08 -7.38
C ALA A 218 12.52 13.27 -6.69
N LEU A 219 11.64 14.10 -7.25
CA LEU A 219 10.31 14.35 -6.66
C LEU A 219 9.41 13.11 -6.73
N SER A 220 9.46 12.37 -7.85
CA SER A 220 8.76 11.08 -7.98
C SER A 220 9.23 10.07 -6.93
N ASN A 221 10.55 9.90 -6.77
CA ASN A 221 11.11 8.97 -5.77
C ASN A 221 10.80 9.42 -4.34
N THR A 222 10.82 10.71 -4.05
CA THR A 222 10.43 11.25 -2.72
C THR A 222 8.99 10.87 -2.40
N ASN A 223 8.06 11.01 -3.34
CA ASN A 223 6.66 10.62 -3.13
C ASN A 223 6.51 9.11 -2.87
N LEU A 224 7.22 8.27 -3.61
CA LEU A 224 7.23 6.81 -3.40
C LEU A 224 7.76 6.44 -1.99
N ILE A 225 8.80 7.11 -1.52
CA ILE A 225 9.34 6.93 -0.17
C ILE A 225 8.30 7.31 0.90
N LEU A 226 7.60 8.42 0.73
CA LEU A 226 6.59 8.88 1.69
C LEU A 226 5.40 7.91 1.76
N THR A 227 4.92 7.40 0.63
CA THR A 227 3.81 6.43 0.58
C THR A 227 4.17 5.06 1.13
N PHE A 228 5.46 4.70 1.18
CA PHE A 228 5.93 3.44 1.76
C PHE A 228 5.53 3.28 3.23
N GLY A 229 5.49 4.36 4.02
CA GLY A 229 5.04 4.32 5.41
C GLY A 229 3.63 3.74 5.58
N GLN A 230 2.72 4.06 4.68
CA GLN A 230 1.35 3.51 4.68
C GLN A 230 1.36 2.01 4.30
N THR A 231 2.15 1.64 3.31
CA THR A 231 2.31 0.23 2.89
C THR A 231 2.86 -0.60 4.04
N TYR A 232 3.88 -0.11 4.74
CA TYR A 232 4.43 -0.76 5.93
C TYR A 232 3.39 -0.97 7.03
N GLN A 233 2.58 0.04 7.38
CA GLN A 233 1.54 -0.07 8.40
C GLN A 233 0.47 -1.10 8.02
N ASN A 234 0.03 -1.10 6.75
CA ASN A 234 -0.94 -2.08 6.26
C ASN A 234 -0.38 -3.51 6.38
N THR A 235 0.86 -3.71 5.95
CA THR A 235 1.53 -5.02 6.03
C THR A 235 1.75 -5.46 7.47
N LYS A 236 2.15 -4.55 8.36
CA LYS A 236 2.31 -4.85 9.80
C LYS A 236 0.99 -5.33 10.41
N THR A 237 -0.13 -4.72 10.04
CA THR A 237 -1.46 -5.15 10.49
C THR A 237 -1.79 -6.57 9.99
N SER A 238 -1.54 -6.86 8.71
CA SER A 238 -1.73 -8.19 8.12
C SER A 238 -0.81 -9.23 8.75
N TYR A 239 0.45 -8.89 8.98
CA TYR A 239 1.40 -9.75 9.68
C TYR A 239 0.94 -10.09 11.10
N ASN A 240 0.48 -9.10 11.88
CA ASN A 240 -0.04 -9.34 13.22
C ASN A 240 -1.25 -10.27 13.21
N ARG A 241 -2.15 -10.12 12.25
CA ARG A 241 -3.30 -11.03 12.08
C ARG A 241 -2.88 -12.46 11.75
N ILE A 242 -1.89 -12.64 10.85
CA ILE A 242 -1.31 -13.96 10.58
C ILE A 242 -0.67 -14.54 11.83
N LYS A 243 0.09 -13.73 12.57
CA LYS A 243 0.74 -14.12 13.82
C LYS A 243 -0.27 -14.59 14.88
N GLU A 244 -1.41 -13.91 15.01
CA GLU A 244 -2.50 -14.34 15.92
C GLU A 244 -3.00 -15.75 15.58
N LEU A 245 -3.22 -16.06 14.29
CA LEU A 245 -3.64 -17.40 13.85
C LEU A 245 -2.55 -18.45 14.15
N TYR A 246 -1.29 -18.07 13.96
CA TYR A 246 -0.17 -18.97 14.24
C TYR A 246 0.05 -19.23 15.73
N GLN A 247 -0.37 -18.33 16.62
CA GLN A 247 -0.26 -18.42 18.08
C GLN A 247 -1.44 -19.12 18.76
N LEU A 248 -2.46 -19.57 18.00
CA LEU A 248 -3.58 -20.33 18.58
C LEU A 248 -3.10 -21.61 19.24
N GLU A 249 -3.74 -21.97 20.36
CA GLU A 249 -3.40 -23.15 21.17
C GLU A 249 -3.54 -24.45 20.38
N LEU A 250 -2.49 -25.25 20.37
CA LEU A 250 -2.50 -26.58 19.78
C LEU A 250 -3.30 -27.55 20.66
N ARG A 251 -3.77 -28.64 20.06
CA ARG A 251 -4.34 -29.79 20.80
C ARG A 251 -3.26 -30.41 21.68
N GLU A 252 -3.64 -30.79 22.87
CA GLU A 252 -2.74 -31.50 23.84
C GLU A 252 -2.47 -32.95 23.42
N ASP A 253 -3.26 -33.51 22.50
CA ASP A 253 -3.10 -34.88 22.05
C ASP A 253 -1.84 -35.01 21.19
N GLY A 254 -0.83 -35.71 21.73
CA GLY A 254 0.47 -35.98 21.14
C GLY A 254 0.47 -36.83 19.86
N LEU A 255 -0.54 -36.72 18.99
CA LEU A 255 -0.74 -37.48 17.76
C LEU A 255 -0.53 -36.65 16.48
N LEU A 256 0.42 -35.72 16.50
CA LEU A 256 1.08 -35.37 15.23
C LEU A 256 2.44 -36.07 15.21
N LYS A 257 2.45 -37.42 14.96
CA LYS A 257 3.59 -38.04 14.32
C LYS A 257 4.01 -37.13 13.20
N LYS A 258 5.29 -36.71 13.21
CA LYS A 258 5.96 -36.10 12.05
C LYS A 258 5.76 -37.02 10.84
N GLU A 259 4.69 -36.83 10.10
CA GLU A 259 4.71 -37.18 8.68
C GLU A 259 5.65 -36.14 8.05
N THR A 260 6.88 -36.54 7.89
CA THR A 260 7.81 -35.94 6.94
C THR A 260 7.12 -36.00 5.60
N VAL A 261 6.46 -34.92 5.22
CA VAL A 261 5.99 -34.76 3.86
C VAL A 261 7.24 -34.59 3.02
N ASN A 262 7.69 -35.68 2.42
CA ASN A 262 8.65 -35.65 1.34
C ASN A 262 8.00 -34.83 0.21
N PHE A 263 8.46 -33.61 0.01
CA PHE A 263 8.17 -32.82 -1.18
C PHE A 263 8.89 -33.52 -2.35
N ILE A 264 8.17 -34.40 -3.03
CA ILE A 264 8.57 -34.90 -4.35
C ILE A 264 8.19 -33.86 -5.37
N GLU A 265 9.24 -33.34 -6.04
CA GLU A 265 9.39 -32.70 -7.37
C GLU A 265 8.40 -31.62 -7.81
#